data_8f803f7ecbf992ed62d4882a5c85c7c9
#
_entry.id   8f803f7ecbf992ed62d4882a5c85c7c9
#
_cell.length_a   1.000
_cell.length_b   1.000
_cell.length_c   1.000
_cell.angle_alpha   90.00
_cell.angle_beta   90.00
_cell.angle_gamma   90.00
#
_symmetry.space_group_name_H-M   'P 1'
#
loop_
_entity.id
_entity.type
_entity.pdbx_description
1 polymer ?
#
loop_
_entity_poly.entity_id
_entity_poly.type
_entity_poly.pdbx_seq_one_letter_code
_entity_poly.pdbx_strand_id
1 'polypeptide(L)'
;MKLRPHKMKLSEKTVNLLKNFASINQSILFKRGDSLRTMSVMKNILAEADISEEIPQDFAIYDLVQFLNGVSLYGDPQLDFGNDSYVTIRDGKNHRTKYFFADPSVIVTPPEKTLTLPTEDVCFTLDTNSLTQLLKAAAVYQLPDFSAVGEAGVVLSLIHISEPTRPY
;
A
#
# COMPACT_ATOMS: atom_id res chain seq x y z
N MET A 1 18.96 -19.75 22.77
CA MET A 1 18.49 -20.21 21.42
C MET A 1 18.89 -19.12 20.43
N LYS A 2 19.93 -19.33 19.62
CA LYS A 2 20.37 -18.33 18.65
C LYS A 2 19.34 -18.29 17.52
N LEU A 3 18.57 -17.21 17.45
CA LEU A 3 17.70 -16.90 16.32
C LEU A 3 18.55 -16.89 15.04
N ARG A 4 18.19 -17.70 14.06
CA ARG A 4 18.82 -17.64 12.74
C ARG A 4 18.52 -16.26 12.15
N PRO A 5 19.51 -15.56 11.60
CA PRO A 5 19.25 -14.27 10.97
C PRO A 5 18.29 -14.51 9.79
N HIS A 6 17.06 -14.05 9.93
CA HIS A 6 16.09 -14.10 8.84
C HIS A 6 16.46 -13.03 7.81
N LYS A 7 16.98 -13.49 6.69
CA LYS A 7 17.29 -12.63 5.55
C LYS A 7 16.12 -12.71 4.57
N MET A 8 15.70 -11.59 4.06
CA MET A 8 14.61 -11.44 3.11
C MET A 8 15.06 -10.53 1.97
N LYS A 9 14.56 -10.76 0.78
CA LYS A 9 14.61 -9.84 -0.37
C LYS A 9 13.21 -9.43 -0.70
N LEU A 10 13.01 -8.16 -1.04
CA LEU A 10 11.76 -7.68 -1.58
C LEU A 10 11.77 -7.87 -3.10
N SER A 11 10.74 -8.49 -3.65
CA SER A 11 10.52 -8.54 -5.09
C SER A 11 10.14 -7.16 -5.62
N GLU A 12 10.34 -6.95 -6.91
CA GLU A 12 9.92 -5.71 -7.58
C GLU A 12 8.41 -5.47 -7.42
N LYS A 13 7.62 -6.53 -7.46
CA LYS A 13 6.17 -6.48 -7.23
C LYS A 13 5.85 -5.93 -5.84
N THR A 14 6.50 -6.44 -4.80
CA THR A 14 6.30 -5.99 -3.42
C THR A 14 6.79 -4.56 -3.21
N VAL A 15 7.91 -4.18 -3.83
CA VAL A 15 8.40 -2.79 -3.80
C VAL A 15 7.40 -1.83 -4.44
N ASN A 16 6.81 -2.19 -5.59
CA ASN A 16 5.80 -1.37 -6.25
C ASN A 16 4.50 -1.28 -5.45
N LEU A 17 4.09 -2.37 -4.80
CA LEU A 17 2.97 -2.38 -3.87
C LEU A 17 3.21 -1.44 -2.68
N LEU A 18 4.39 -1.51 -2.07
CA LEU A 18 4.75 -0.64 -0.94
C LEU A 18 4.83 0.84 -1.36
N LYS A 19 5.26 1.17 -2.58
CA LYS A 19 5.18 2.53 -3.13
C LYS A 19 3.74 3.02 -3.25
N ASN A 20 2.82 2.14 -3.67
CA ASN A 20 1.39 2.46 -3.71
C ASN A 20 0.85 2.67 -2.27
N PHE A 21 1.20 1.81 -1.33
CA PHE A 21 0.80 1.95 0.07
C PHE A 21 1.34 3.25 0.70
N ALA A 22 2.54 3.68 0.32
CA ALA A 22 3.12 4.96 0.78
C ALA A 22 2.30 6.18 0.33
N SER A 23 1.52 6.07 -0.76
CA SER A 23 0.58 7.13 -1.18
C SER A 23 -0.68 7.18 -0.32
N ILE A 24 -1.03 6.09 0.37
CA ILE A 24 -2.17 6.00 1.29
C ILE A 24 -1.76 6.44 2.69
N ASN A 25 -0.63 5.93 3.17
CA ASN A 25 -0.08 6.26 4.48
C ASN A 25 1.45 6.21 4.42
N GLN A 26 2.10 7.28 4.88
CA GLN A 26 3.55 7.38 4.95
C GLN A 26 4.18 6.31 5.87
N SER A 27 3.44 5.85 6.85
CA SER A 27 3.91 4.86 7.82
C SER A 27 3.21 3.51 7.65
N ILE A 28 3.88 2.43 8.02
CA ILE A 28 3.32 1.07 7.95
C ILE A 28 3.82 0.19 9.09
N LEU A 29 2.93 -0.64 9.62
CA LEU A 29 3.27 -1.75 10.51
C LEU A 29 3.29 -3.05 9.70
N PHE A 30 4.47 -3.63 9.54
CA PHE A 30 4.63 -4.96 9.00
C PHE A 30 4.31 -5.98 10.08
N LYS A 31 3.43 -6.91 9.76
CA LYS A 31 3.14 -8.08 10.60
C LYS A 31 3.85 -9.29 10.05
N ARG A 32 4.25 -10.21 10.94
CA ARG A 32 4.81 -11.49 10.53
C ARG A 32 3.82 -12.25 9.64
N GLY A 33 4.31 -12.79 8.52
CA GLY A 33 3.51 -13.51 7.53
C GLY A 33 3.72 -12.96 6.12
N ASP A 34 2.74 -13.15 5.25
CA ASP A 34 2.77 -12.83 3.83
C ASP A 34 1.73 -11.76 3.42
N SER A 35 1.07 -11.14 4.37
CA SER A 35 0.05 -10.12 4.11
C SER A 35 0.52 -8.73 4.55
N LEU A 36 0.28 -7.75 3.70
CA LEU A 36 0.52 -6.33 3.96
C LEU A 36 -0.80 -5.59 4.06
N ARG A 37 -0.91 -4.74 5.08
CA ARG A 37 -2.12 -3.95 5.31
C ARG A 37 -1.74 -2.51 5.66
N THR A 38 -2.48 -1.57 5.11
CA THR A 38 -2.33 -0.15 5.46
C THR A 38 -3.68 0.53 5.54
N MET A 39 -3.73 1.63 6.27
CA MET A 39 -4.92 2.46 6.40
C MET A 39 -4.52 3.93 6.40
N SER A 40 -5.27 4.75 5.68
CA SER A 40 -5.04 6.20 5.67
C SER A 40 -5.20 6.81 7.05
N VAL A 41 -4.51 7.92 7.31
CA VAL A 41 -4.58 8.64 8.58
C VAL A 41 -6.03 9.04 8.91
N MET A 42 -6.81 9.43 7.89
CA MET A 42 -8.23 9.77 8.02
C MET A 42 -9.14 8.55 8.18
N LYS A 43 -8.60 7.34 8.13
CA LYS A 43 -9.32 6.05 8.26
C LYS A 43 -10.44 5.83 7.24
N ASN A 44 -10.35 6.47 6.08
CA ASN A 44 -11.32 6.36 4.99
C ASN A 44 -10.85 5.46 3.83
N ILE A 45 -9.58 5.07 3.83
CA ILE A 45 -9.00 4.13 2.86
C ILE A 45 -8.32 3.01 3.64
N LEU A 46 -8.67 1.76 3.32
CA LEU A 46 -8.00 0.56 3.79
C LEU A 46 -7.54 -0.22 2.57
N ALA A 47 -6.28 -0.66 2.58
CA ALA A 47 -5.73 -1.51 1.56
C ALA A 47 -5.07 -2.74 2.18
N GLU A 48 -5.26 -3.88 1.53
CA GLU A 48 -4.69 -5.17 1.93
C GLU A 48 -4.19 -5.90 0.69
N ALA A 49 -3.06 -6.57 0.80
CA ALA A 49 -2.50 -7.37 -0.28
C ALA A 49 -1.60 -8.47 0.25
N ASP A 50 -1.63 -9.62 -0.43
CA ASP A 50 -0.72 -10.72 -0.18
C ASP A 50 0.54 -10.57 -1.03
N ILE A 51 1.67 -10.89 -0.42
CA ILE A 51 3.00 -10.85 -1.05
C ILE A 51 3.58 -12.27 -1.11
N SER A 52 4.60 -12.44 -1.96
CA SER A 52 5.29 -13.73 -2.10
C SER A 52 6.33 -13.99 -1.03
N GLU A 53 6.74 -12.95 -0.32
CA GLU A 53 7.76 -13.00 0.72
C GLU A 53 7.13 -13.26 2.09
N GLU A 54 7.81 -14.02 2.92
CA GLU A 54 7.45 -14.18 4.33
C GLU A 54 8.16 -13.13 5.18
N ILE A 55 7.40 -12.24 5.81
CA ILE A 55 7.90 -11.26 6.77
C ILE A 55 8.27 -11.99 8.06
N PRO A 56 9.53 -11.92 8.52
CA PRO A 56 10.01 -12.79 9.59
C PRO A 56 9.57 -12.36 10.99
N GLN A 57 9.25 -11.10 11.18
CA GLN A 57 8.85 -10.51 12.47
C GLN A 57 8.01 -9.25 12.28
N ASP A 58 7.31 -8.83 13.32
CA ASP A 58 6.62 -7.54 13.34
C ASP A 58 7.64 -6.41 13.42
N PHE A 59 7.46 -5.36 12.61
CA PHE A 59 8.25 -4.14 12.70
C PHE A 59 7.52 -2.95 12.08
N ALA A 60 7.80 -1.77 12.59
CA ALA A 60 7.15 -0.53 12.17
C ALA A 60 8.11 0.38 11.39
N ILE A 61 7.64 0.91 10.28
CA ILE A 61 8.36 1.91 9.47
C ILE A 61 7.58 3.21 9.54
N TYR A 62 8.24 4.29 10.01
CA TYR A 62 7.61 5.61 10.12
C TYR A 62 7.55 6.33 8.76
N ASP A 63 8.62 6.26 7.98
CA ASP A 63 8.71 6.85 6.63
C ASP A 63 9.02 5.75 5.60
N LEU A 64 7.95 5.24 4.98
CA LEU A 64 8.03 4.16 4.00
C LEU A 64 8.76 4.60 2.73
N VAL A 65 8.61 5.87 2.32
CA VAL A 65 9.31 6.41 1.14
C VAL A 65 10.81 6.44 1.41
N GLN A 66 11.23 6.94 2.56
CA GLN A 66 12.63 6.97 2.96
C GLN A 66 13.22 5.55 3.04
N PHE A 67 12.48 4.61 3.62
CA PHE A 67 12.88 3.20 3.69
C PHE A 67 13.09 2.60 2.30
N LEU A 68 12.12 2.77 1.39
CA LEU A 68 12.19 2.25 0.03
C LEU A 68 13.33 2.90 -0.78
N ASN A 69 13.56 4.19 -0.60
CA ASN A 69 14.69 4.89 -1.20
C ASN A 69 16.03 4.31 -0.66
N GLY A 70 16.11 4.04 0.64
CA GLY A 70 17.28 3.36 1.23
C GLY A 70 17.52 1.97 0.66
N VAL A 71 16.44 1.19 0.43
CA VAL A 71 16.52 -0.12 -0.23
C VAL A 71 17.00 0.03 -1.68
N SER A 72 16.54 1.03 -2.42
CA SER A 72 16.87 1.26 -3.83
C SER A 72 18.31 1.70 -4.09
N LEU A 73 19.06 2.10 -3.05
CA LEU A 73 20.50 2.42 -3.18
C LEU A 73 21.35 1.20 -3.55
N TYR A 74 20.81 0.01 -3.37
CA TYR A 74 21.52 -1.25 -3.60
C TYR A 74 20.93 -1.98 -4.81
N GLY A 75 21.80 -2.53 -5.66
CA GLY A 75 21.36 -3.24 -6.87
C GLY A 75 20.68 -4.59 -6.58
N ASP A 76 21.04 -5.24 -5.48
CA ASP A 76 20.44 -6.50 -5.00
C ASP A 76 20.29 -6.48 -3.47
N PRO A 77 19.35 -5.68 -2.94
CA PRO A 77 19.22 -5.44 -1.52
C PRO A 77 18.74 -6.67 -0.77
N GLN A 78 19.47 -7.03 0.29
CA GLN A 78 19.06 -8.03 1.28
C GLN A 78 18.74 -7.34 2.59
N LEU A 79 17.58 -7.65 3.15
CA LEU A 79 17.13 -7.21 4.46
C LEU A 79 17.50 -8.27 5.50
N ASP A 80 18.26 -7.90 6.51
CA ASP A 80 18.69 -8.78 7.59
C ASP A 80 18.07 -8.32 8.92
N PHE A 81 17.20 -9.16 9.46
CA PHE A 81 16.43 -8.94 10.69
C PHE A 81 17.10 -9.60 11.92
N GLY A 82 18.41 -9.56 11.99
CA GLY A 82 19.16 -10.09 13.14
C GLY A 82 19.06 -9.26 14.42
N ASN A 83 18.23 -8.20 14.44
CA ASN A 83 18.04 -7.30 15.58
C ASN A 83 16.56 -6.82 15.66
N ASP A 84 16.05 -6.67 16.89
CA ASP A 84 14.66 -6.27 17.14
C ASP A 84 14.41 -4.75 16.96
N SER A 85 15.48 -3.95 16.87
CA SER A 85 15.37 -2.48 16.81
C SER A 85 15.67 -1.90 15.43
N TYR A 86 16.26 -2.66 14.52
CA TYR A 86 16.62 -2.19 13.18
C TYR A 86 16.75 -3.34 12.19
N VAL A 87 16.54 -3.05 10.92
CA VAL A 87 16.93 -3.92 9.81
C VAL A 87 18.24 -3.44 9.20
N THR A 88 19.11 -4.39 8.83
CA THR A 88 20.32 -4.08 8.07
C THR A 88 20.07 -4.35 6.59
N ILE A 89 20.19 -3.31 5.77
CA ILE A 89 20.09 -3.38 4.30
C ILE A 89 21.51 -3.53 3.76
N ARG A 90 21.76 -4.54 2.92
CA ARG A 90 23.08 -4.81 2.33
C ARG A 90 22.96 -5.38 0.90
N ASP A 91 24.00 -5.21 0.10
CA ASP A 91 24.05 -5.67 -1.31
C ASP A 91 24.95 -6.91 -1.51
N GLY A 92 25.34 -7.58 -0.44
CA GLY A 92 26.33 -8.68 -0.52
C GLY A 92 27.78 -8.23 -0.68
N LYS A 93 28.05 -6.94 -0.88
CA LYS A 93 29.37 -6.29 -0.87
C LYS A 93 29.63 -5.69 0.52
N ASN A 94 30.55 -4.76 0.61
CA ASN A 94 30.93 -4.15 1.89
C ASN A 94 30.00 -3.03 2.39
N HIS A 95 29.02 -2.64 1.60
CA HIS A 95 28.08 -1.56 1.96
C HIS A 95 26.90 -2.11 2.72
N ARG A 96 26.60 -1.45 3.82
CA ARG A 96 25.42 -1.76 4.67
C ARG A 96 24.85 -0.48 5.28
N THR A 97 23.53 -0.43 5.36
CA THR A 97 22.81 0.64 6.05
C THR A 97 21.91 0.01 7.12
N LYS A 98 21.83 0.64 8.29
CA LYS A 98 20.87 0.28 9.32
C LYS A 98 19.68 1.23 9.23
N TYR A 99 18.48 0.68 9.16
CA TYR A 99 17.24 1.43 9.26
C TYR A 99 16.57 1.05 10.59
N PHE A 100 16.38 2.04 11.47
CA PHE A 100 15.79 1.82 12.78
C PHE A 100 14.26 1.78 12.69
N PHE A 101 13.67 0.86 13.43
CA PHE A 101 12.22 0.72 13.50
C PHE A 101 11.62 1.83 14.34
N ALA A 102 10.39 2.22 13.99
CA ALA A 102 9.58 3.12 14.79
C ALA A 102 8.87 2.36 15.92
N ASP A 103 8.35 3.10 16.88
CA ASP A 103 7.43 2.53 17.86
C ASP A 103 6.09 2.22 17.17
N PRO A 104 5.58 0.97 17.25
CA PRO A 104 4.29 0.61 16.65
C PRO A 104 3.12 1.49 17.11
N SER A 105 3.19 2.07 18.32
CA SER A 105 2.11 2.90 18.88
C SER A 105 1.88 4.20 18.13
N VAL A 106 2.88 4.69 17.37
CA VAL A 106 2.76 5.92 16.57
C VAL A 106 2.25 5.67 15.15
N ILE A 107 2.06 4.39 14.76
CA ILE A 107 1.60 4.01 13.43
C ILE A 107 0.08 3.84 13.42
N VAL A 108 -0.60 4.46 12.46
CA VAL A 108 -2.03 4.21 12.22
C VAL A 108 -2.17 2.86 11.52
N THR A 109 -2.69 1.88 12.24
CA THR A 109 -2.86 0.51 11.77
C THR A 109 -4.30 0.18 11.44
N PRO A 110 -4.57 -0.66 10.44
CA PRO A 110 -5.90 -1.21 10.20
C PRO A 110 -6.41 -2.01 11.41
N PRO A 111 -7.74 -2.10 11.61
CA PRO A 111 -8.29 -2.99 12.62
C PRO A 111 -7.92 -4.45 12.29
N GLU A 112 -7.73 -5.28 13.32
CA GLU A 112 -7.36 -6.69 13.12
C GLU A 112 -8.49 -7.50 12.47
N LYS A 113 -9.73 -7.08 12.65
CA LYS A 113 -10.89 -7.72 12.02
C LYS A 113 -10.95 -7.39 10.54
N THR A 114 -11.10 -8.41 9.70
CA THR A 114 -11.42 -8.23 8.29
C THR A 114 -12.76 -7.51 8.16
N LEU A 115 -12.78 -6.46 7.37
CA LEU A 115 -14.03 -5.76 7.03
C LEU A 115 -14.78 -6.61 6.00
N THR A 116 -15.92 -7.13 6.41
CA THR A 116 -16.85 -7.82 5.51
C THR A 116 -18.03 -6.91 5.24
N LEU A 117 -18.34 -6.71 3.96
CA LEU A 117 -19.57 -6.03 3.57
C LEU A 117 -20.75 -6.98 3.82
N PRO A 118 -21.80 -6.56 4.55
CA PRO A 118 -22.94 -7.43 4.83
C PRO A 118 -23.73 -7.79 3.56
N THR A 119 -23.75 -6.91 2.56
CA THR A 119 -24.37 -7.09 1.24
C THR A 119 -23.55 -6.38 0.17
N GLU A 120 -23.46 -7.00 -0.99
CA GLU A 120 -22.87 -6.40 -2.19
C GLU A 120 -24.01 -6.12 -3.18
N ASP A 121 -24.44 -4.87 -3.26
CA ASP A 121 -25.55 -4.48 -4.15
C ASP A 121 -25.09 -4.37 -5.61
N VAL A 122 -23.81 -4.04 -5.83
CA VAL A 122 -23.21 -3.93 -7.17
C VAL A 122 -21.84 -4.57 -7.18
N CYS A 123 -21.63 -5.54 -8.08
CA CYS A 123 -20.34 -6.17 -8.31
C CYS A 123 -20.05 -6.17 -9.81
N PHE A 124 -18.87 -5.70 -10.21
CA PHE A 124 -18.45 -5.69 -11.61
C PHE A 124 -16.93 -5.79 -11.73
N THR A 125 -16.48 -6.21 -12.91
CA THR A 125 -15.04 -6.23 -13.24
C THR A 125 -14.70 -5.03 -14.12
N LEU A 126 -13.71 -4.25 -13.71
CA LEU A 126 -13.18 -3.14 -14.49
C LEU A 126 -11.80 -3.53 -15.02
N ASP A 127 -11.62 -3.57 -16.33
CA ASP A 127 -10.31 -3.82 -16.93
C ASP A 127 -9.39 -2.59 -16.85
N THR A 128 -8.08 -2.82 -16.91
CA THR A 128 -7.06 -1.76 -16.75
C THR A 128 -7.16 -0.66 -17.81
N ASN A 129 -7.57 -1.00 -19.04
CA ASN A 129 -7.69 -0.01 -20.12
C ASN A 129 -8.87 0.93 -19.85
N SER A 130 -10.02 0.36 -19.48
CA SER A 130 -11.21 1.12 -19.11
C SER A 130 -10.95 2.03 -17.91
N LEU A 131 -10.29 1.52 -16.85
CA LEU A 131 -9.89 2.35 -15.72
C LEU A 131 -8.97 3.49 -16.15
N THR A 132 -7.97 3.21 -16.99
CA THR A 132 -7.04 4.23 -17.49
C THR A 132 -7.75 5.31 -18.31
N GLN A 133 -8.73 4.94 -19.13
CA GLN A 133 -9.54 5.89 -19.90
C GLN A 133 -10.40 6.77 -18.99
N LEU A 134 -11.03 6.18 -17.97
CA LEU A 134 -11.82 6.91 -16.97
C LEU A 134 -10.97 7.93 -16.22
N LEU A 135 -9.79 7.53 -15.75
CA LEU A 135 -8.86 8.42 -15.04
C LEU A 135 -8.39 9.56 -15.95
N LYS A 136 -8.09 9.28 -17.23
CA LYS A 136 -7.74 10.32 -18.20
C LYS A 136 -8.90 11.30 -18.44
N ALA A 137 -10.11 10.80 -18.59
CA ALA A 137 -11.28 11.63 -18.77
C ALA A 137 -11.52 12.52 -17.54
N ALA A 138 -11.46 11.96 -16.34
CA ALA A 138 -11.58 12.72 -15.09
C ALA A 138 -10.52 13.83 -15.01
N ALA A 139 -9.27 13.55 -15.38
CA ALA A 139 -8.20 14.54 -15.39
C ALA A 139 -8.42 15.66 -16.42
N VAL A 140 -8.87 15.32 -17.64
CA VAL A 140 -9.16 16.31 -18.69
C VAL A 140 -10.27 17.29 -18.27
N TYR A 141 -11.32 16.77 -17.63
CA TYR A 141 -12.44 17.57 -17.16
C TYR A 141 -12.25 18.11 -15.74
N GLN A 142 -11.10 17.87 -15.11
CA GLN A 142 -10.76 18.31 -13.74
C GLN A 142 -11.81 17.86 -12.70
N LEU A 143 -12.31 16.65 -12.86
CA LEU A 143 -13.33 16.10 -11.98
C LEU A 143 -12.67 15.33 -10.83
N PRO A 144 -13.05 15.60 -9.58
CA PRO A 144 -12.46 14.93 -8.44
C PRO A 144 -12.93 13.48 -8.29
N ASP A 145 -14.13 13.18 -8.80
CA ASP A 145 -14.80 11.91 -8.58
C ASP A 145 -15.41 11.34 -9.88
N PHE A 146 -15.51 10.03 -9.94
CA PHE A 146 -16.36 9.32 -10.89
C PHE A 146 -17.21 8.29 -10.14
N SER A 147 -18.40 8.05 -10.65
CA SER A 147 -19.34 7.08 -10.08
C SER A 147 -19.57 5.93 -11.04
N ALA A 148 -19.65 4.71 -10.51
CA ALA A 148 -20.12 3.54 -11.24
C ALA A 148 -21.58 3.26 -10.83
N VAL A 149 -22.49 3.25 -11.78
CA VAL A 149 -23.92 3.01 -11.53
C VAL A 149 -24.32 1.75 -12.28
N GLY A 150 -24.91 0.79 -11.56
CA GLY A 150 -25.53 -0.41 -12.17
C GLY A 150 -26.97 -0.10 -12.56
N GLU A 151 -27.31 -0.19 -13.86
CA GLU A 151 -28.67 -0.01 -14.36
C GLU A 151 -28.98 -1.06 -15.42
N ALA A 152 -30.09 -1.77 -15.24
CA ALA A 152 -30.59 -2.76 -16.21
C ALA A 152 -29.55 -3.80 -16.68
N GLY A 153 -28.66 -4.25 -15.80
CA GLY A 153 -27.63 -5.23 -16.10
C GLY A 153 -26.39 -4.67 -16.82
N VAL A 154 -26.27 -3.35 -16.91
CA VAL A 154 -25.11 -2.64 -17.46
C VAL A 154 -24.50 -1.76 -16.37
N VAL A 155 -23.17 -1.68 -16.34
CA VAL A 155 -22.48 -0.72 -15.48
C VAL A 155 -22.16 0.52 -16.29
N LEU A 156 -22.73 1.64 -15.90
CA LEU A 156 -22.50 2.95 -16.49
C LEU A 156 -21.48 3.70 -15.61
N SER A 157 -20.47 4.28 -16.23
CA SER A 157 -19.59 5.23 -15.57
C SER A 157 -20.13 6.63 -15.82
N LEU A 158 -20.59 7.28 -14.76
CA LEU A 158 -21.03 8.67 -14.80
C LEU A 158 -19.88 9.55 -14.31
N ILE A 159 -19.34 10.34 -15.22
CA ILE A 159 -18.46 11.46 -14.89
C ILE A 159 -19.37 12.64 -14.58
N HIS A 160 -19.50 13.00 -13.30
CA HIS A 160 -20.43 14.06 -12.89
C HIS A 160 -19.77 15.42 -13.12
N ILE A 161 -20.23 16.14 -14.14
CA ILE A 161 -20.02 17.58 -14.24
C ILE A 161 -21.14 18.20 -13.39
N SER A 162 -20.80 18.71 -12.20
CA SER A 162 -21.77 19.51 -11.45
C SER A 162 -22.14 20.73 -12.28
N GLU A 163 -23.40 20.82 -12.72
CA GLU A 163 -23.88 22.07 -13.28
C GLU A 163 -23.68 23.19 -12.25
N PRO A 164 -23.10 24.33 -12.64
CA PRO A 164 -23.03 25.46 -11.75
C PRO A 164 -24.47 25.82 -11.35
N THR A 165 -24.77 25.67 -10.07
CA THR A 165 -26.03 26.18 -9.50
C THR A 165 -26.15 27.65 -9.90
N ARG A 166 -27.03 27.95 -10.85
CA ARG A 166 -27.41 29.35 -11.15
C ARG A 166 -28.05 29.89 -9.88
N PRO A 167 -27.54 30.97 -9.29
CA PRO A 167 -28.30 31.70 -8.27
C PRO A 167 -29.54 32.30 -8.92
N TYR A 168 -30.68 31.99 -8.38
CA TYR A 168 -31.94 32.71 -8.69
C TYR A 168 -31.86 34.11 -8.12
#